data_7f180710ae468cf7eaedd7f27fa9a01b
#
_entry.id   7f180710ae468cf7eaedd7f27fa9a01b
#
_cell.length_a   1.000
_cell.length_b   1.000
_cell.length_c   1.000
_cell.angle_alpha   90.00
_cell.angle_beta   90.00
_cell.angle_gamma   90.00
#
_symmetry.space_group_name_H-M   'P 1'
#
loop_
_entity.id
_entity.type
_entity.pdbx_description
1 polymer ?
#
loop_
_entity_poly.entity_id
_entity_poly.type
_entity_poly.pdbx_seq_one_letter_code
_entity_poly.pdbx_strand_id
1 'polypeptide(L)'
;MPEAQTGGVVVRMRACGICGSDLEKVYGMYSKPSMRLGHEPAGTVESVGGDAGGLRAGDRVFTHHHVSCGSCRHCARGEETLCATYSSTNLSPCGLAEHYAVPALNVARGGVLPLPDHVTFEQAAMVEPLACCLRAWDALECGEGDTVAVLGCGPTGIMHSMIARSRGIAAVCTDTNDYRVDFARELGATEAVRPERGADCVRGATGGRGADAVIVATGSARAIADGVGMAREGGTVMLFGVPPRGSTVELDAGDLYARGVGVRSSYAASDADTRRALGMIAGGRIDVARLITHRYRLAEAGEAFERARGGESAMKVVITE
;
A
#
# COMPACT_ATOMS: atom_id res chain seq x y z
N MET A 1 21.76 18.09 8.01
CA MET A 1 21.11 17.03 8.81
C MET A 1 20.03 17.71 9.67
N PRO A 2 18.80 17.22 9.72
CA PRO A 2 17.79 17.74 10.63
C PRO A 2 18.19 17.53 12.10
N GLU A 3 17.55 18.26 13.03
CA GLU A 3 17.73 18.07 14.47
C GLU A 3 16.56 17.33 15.08
N ALA A 4 16.84 16.43 16.04
CA ALA A 4 15.80 15.75 16.79
C ALA A 4 15.11 16.71 17.76
N GLN A 5 13.82 16.97 17.55
CA GLN A 5 13.01 17.72 18.51
C GLN A 5 12.79 16.88 19.79
N THR A 6 12.50 17.54 20.91
CA THR A 6 12.16 16.85 22.16
C THR A 6 11.07 15.82 21.93
N GLY A 7 11.34 14.57 22.29
CA GLY A 7 10.43 13.42 22.07
C GLY A 7 10.43 12.87 20.64
N GLY A 8 11.15 13.48 19.70
CA GLY A 8 11.32 13.01 18.33
C GLY A 8 12.65 12.31 18.11
N VAL A 9 12.86 11.79 16.92
CA VAL A 9 14.12 11.17 16.51
C VAL A 9 14.54 11.65 15.13
N VAL A 10 15.84 11.58 14.83
CA VAL A 10 16.37 11.67 13.46
C VAL A 10 16.73 10.26 13.03
N VAL A 11 16.32 9.90 11.83
CA VAL A 11 16.61 8.60 11.23
C VAL A 11 17.50 8.80 10.00
N ARG A 12 18.58 8.04 9.92
CA ARG A 12 19.36 7.87 8.71
C ARG A 12 18.66 6.85 7.83
N MET A 13 18.22 7.26 6.64
CA MET A 13 17.54 6.39 5.68
C MET A 13 18.47 5.27 5.23
N ARG A 14 17.96 4.04 5.23
CA ARG A 14 18.66 2.85 4.74
C ARG A 14 17.93 2.23 3.56
N ALA A 15 16.62 2.36 3.52
CA ALA A 15 15.78 1.99 2.39
C ALA A 15 14.51 2.82 2.38
N CYS A 16 14.04 3.19 1.19
CA CYS A 16 12.74 3.84 1.00
C CYS A 16 12.13 3.38 -0.33
N GLY A 17 10.89 2.87 -0.28
CA GLY A 17 10.16 2.48 -1.47
C GLY A 17 9.66 3.68 -2.26
N ILE A 18 9.63 3.57 -3.59
CA ILE A 18 8.92 4.52 -4.46
C ILE A 18 7.49 4.02 -4.66
N CYS A 19 6.52 4.88 -4.32
CA CYS A 19 5.08 4.63 -4.49
C CYS A 19 4.54 5.31 -5.74
N GLY A 20 3.42 4.80 -6.27
CA GLY A 20 2.68 5.46 -7.34
C GLY A 20 2.28 6.90 -6.99
N SER A 21 1.98 7.19 -5.72
CA SER A 21 1.66 8.55 -5.26
C SER A 21 2.87 9.49 -5.29
N ASP A 22 4.11 8.98 -5.16
CA ASP A 22 5.32 9.79 -5.35
C ASP A 22 5.51 10.14 -6.84
N LEU A 23 5.23 9.17 -7.74
CA LEU A 23 5.24 9.42 -9.19
C LEU A 23 4.22 10.50 -9.56
N GLU A 24 3.02 10.44 -9.00
CA GLU A 24 1.98 11.46 -9.21
C GLU A 24 2.41 12.85 -8.74
N LYS A 25 3.12 12.96 -7.62
CA LYS A 25 3.67 14.23 -7.12
C LYS A 25 4.75 14.82 -8.03
N VAL A 26 5.56 13.98 -8.67
CA VAL A 26 6.67 14.40 -9.54
C VAL A 26 6.19 14.73 -10.94
N TYR A 27 5.35 13.87 -11.52
CA TYR A 27 4.97 13.94 -12.93
C TYR A 27 3.61 14.60 -13.22
N GLY A 28 2.91 15.03 -12.17
CA GLY A 28 1.92 16.10 -12.34
C GLY A 28 0.47 15.70 -12.52
N MET A 29 -0.01 14.62 -11.92
CA MET A 29 -1.46 14.35 -11.84
C MET A 29 -2.11 14.98 -10.60
N TYR A 30 -1.37 15.21 -9.53
CA TYR A 30 -1.84 15.99 -8.38
C TYR A 30 -1.74 17.50 -8.67
N SER A 31 -2.71 18.25 -8.20
CA SER A 31 -2.88 19.68 -8.48
C SER A 31 -1.70 20.59 -8.08
N LYS A 32 -0.74 20.09 -7.32
CA LYS A 32 0.52 20.78 -6.99
C LYS A 32 1.66 19.77 -6.84
N PRO A 33 2.76 19.93 -7.59
CA PRO A 33 3.99 19.19 -7.34
C PRO A 33 4.42 19.33 -5.87
N SER A 34 4.92 18.24 -5.30
CA SER A 34 5.38 18.24 -3.91
C SER A 34 6.76 17.61 -3.82
N MET A 35 7.66 18.30 -3.11
CA MET A 35 9.00 17.75 -2.79
C MET A 35 8.99 16.81 -1.57
N ARG A 36 7.83 16.57 -0.96
CA ARG A 36 7.71 15.59 0.12
C ARG A 36 7.51 14.20 -0.47
N LEU A 37 8.64 13.56 -0.79
CA LEU A 37 8.71 12.26 -1.44
C LEU A 37 9.23 11.19 -0.48
N GLY A 38 8.77 9.95 -0.69
CA GLY A 38 9.20 8.79 0.11
C GLY A 38 8.48 8.70 1.45
N HIS A 39 7.36 8.03 1.44
CA HIS A 39 6.55 7.76 2.64
C HIS A 39 6.64 6.29 3.10
N GLU A 40 7.55 5.54 2.49
CA GLU A 40 7.83 4.14 2.82
C GLU A 40 9.27 3.95 3.35
N PRO A 41 9.75 4.75 4.32
CA PRO A 41 11.15 4.68 4.74
C PRO A 41 11.38 3.72 5.90
N ALA A 42 12.56 3.11 5.88
CA ALA A 42 13.17 2.41 6.99
C ALA A 42 14.62 2.84 7.15
N GLY A 43 15.14 2.81 8.37
CA GLY A 43 16.50 3.26 8.62
C GLY A 43 17.01 2.97 10.01
N THR A 44 18.08 3.67 10.37
CA THR A 44 18.72 3.61 11.67
C THR A 44 18.53 4.91 12.41
N VAL A 45 18.13 4.87 13.66
CA VAL A 45 18.02 6.07 14.51
C VAL A 45 19.42 6.67 14.65
N GLU A 46 19.62 7.88 14.20
CA GLU A 46 20.88 8.62 14.26
C GLU A 46 20.99 9.42 15.58
N SER A 47 19.89 10.09 15.96
CA SER A 47 19.84 10.85 17.21
C SER A 47 18.41 10.88 17.79
N VAL A 48 18.35 11.13 19.08
CA VAL A 48 17.12 11.15 19.88
C VAL A 48 17.01 12.47 20.60
N GLY A 49 15.84 13.11 20.53
CA GLY A 49 15.54 14.37 21.22
C GLY A 49 14.98 14.16 22.63
N GLY A 50 15.83 13.76 23.59
CA GLY A 50 15.41 13.46 24.94
C GLY A 50 14.72 12.09 25.07
N ASP A 51 13.64 12.00 25.84
CA ASP A 51 12.88 10.75 25.95
C ASP A 51 11.97 10.58 24.72
N ALA A 52 12.26 9.60 23.90
CA ALA A 52 11.51 9.23 22.72
C ALA A 52 10.97 7.79 22.80
N GLY A 53 10.33 7.44 23.92
CA GLY A 53 9.63 6.17 24.08
C GLY A 53 10.57 4.95 24.11
N GLY A 54 11.79 5.12 24.62
CA GLY A 54 12.79 4.06 24.73
C GLY A 54 13.66 3.85 23.50
N LEU A 55 13.43 4.58 22.41
CA LEU A 55 14.29 4.55 21.22
C LEU A 55 15.69 5.09 21.53
N ARG A 56 16.70 4.53 20.88
CA ARG A 56 18.12 4.88 21.04
C ARG A 56 18.82 5.02 19.70
N ALA A 57 19.88 5.81 19.65
CA ALA A 57 20.76 5.82 18.49
C ALA A 57 21.29 4.40 18.20
N GLY A 58 21.28 4.03 16.93
CA GLY A 58 21.60 2.68 16.46
C GLY A 58 20.39 1.76 16.27
N ASP A 59 19.21 2.07 16.82
CA ASP A 59 18.03 1.25 16.62
C ASP A 59 17.62 1.19 15.14
N ARG A 60 17.32 -0.01 14.67
CA ARG A 60 16.78 -0.26 13.34
C ARG A 60 15.28 -0.08 13.36
N VAL A 61 14.75 0.79 12.50
CA VAL A 61 13.32 1.17 12.57
C VAL A 61 12.66 1.26 11.20
N PHE A 62 11.36 0.94 11.15
CA PHE A 62 10.41 1.46 10.18
C PHE A 62 9.76 2.72 10.72
N THR A 63 9.45 3.69 9.87
CA THR A 63 8.79 4.91 10.28
C THR A 63 7.55 5.21 9.44
N HIS A 64 6.41 5.34 10.10
CA HIS A 64 5.16 5.74 9.48
C HIS A 64 5.06 7.27 9.42
N HIS A 65 4.85 7.80 8.23
CA HIS A 65 4.87 9.25 7.97
C HIS A 65 3.65 9.98 8.56
N HIS A 66 2.50 9.35 8.66
CA HIS A 66 1.27 9.91 9.20
C HIS A 66 0.80 9.15 10.44
N VAL A 67 0.33 9.89 11.46
CA VAL A 67 -0.27 9.31 12.67
C VAL A 67 -1.53 10.06 13.05
N SER A 68 -2.49 9.35 13.65
CA SER A 68 -3.75 9.93 14.12
C SER A 68 -3.61 10.53 15.52
N CYS A 69 -4.53 11.43 15.92
CA CYS A 69 -4.54 11.98 17.29
C CYS A 69 -4.98 10.95 18.34
N GLY A 70 -5.67 9.87 17.95
CA GLY A 70 -6.16 8.82 18.83
C GLY A 70 -7.38 9.16 19.68
N SER A 71 -7.94 10.38 19.60
CA SER A 71 -9.01 10.84 20.50
C SER A 71 -10.22 11.46 19.81
N CYS A 72 -10.13 11.81 18.53
CA CYS A 72 -11.26 12.41 17.80
C CYS A 72 -12.32 11.36 17.42
N ARG A 73 -13.48 11.84 16.92
CA ARG A 73 -14.58 10.96 16.49
C ARG A 73 -14.14 9.90 15.49
N HIS A 74 -13.29 10.25 14.50
CA HIS A 74 -12.79 9.30 13.52
C HIS A 74 -11.95 8.21 14.18
N CYS A 75 -11.03 8.61 15.08
CA CYS A 75 -10.21 7.64 15.82
C CYS A 75 -11.05 6.69 16.67
N ALA A 76 -12.08 7.21 17.36
CA ALA A 76 -12.98 6.39 18.17
C ALA A 76 -13.81 5.36 17.35
N ARG A 77 -13.89 5.55 16.03
CA ARG A 77 -14.61 4.67 15.10
C ARG A 77 -13.69 3.75 14.28
N GLY A 78 -12.37 3.79 14.52
CA GLY A 78 -11.40 3.06 13.70
C GLY A 78 -11.15 3.67 12.32
N GLU A 79 -11.52 4.94 12.15
CA GLU A 79 -11.35 5.71 10.90
C GLU A 79 -10.14 6.64 10.99
N GLU A 80 -9.01 6.16 11.56
CA GLU A 80 -7.84 6.97 11.91
C GLU A 80 -7.25 7.74 10.73
N THR A 81 -7.32 7.19 9.53
CA THR A 81 -6.82 7.81 8.31
C THR A 81 -7.64 9.03 7.86
N LEU A 82 -8.85 9.22 8.43
CA LEU A 82 -9.69 10.39 8.21
C LEU A 82 -9.54 11.45 9.32
N CYS A 83 -8.68 11.21 10.30
CA CYS A 83 -8.35 12.16 11.36
C CYS A 83 -7.63 13.39 10.80
N ALA A 84 -8.01 14.59 11.21
CA ALA A 84 -7.36 15.82 10.78
C ALA A 84 -5.85 15.86 11.11
N THR A 85 -5.47 15.29 12.28
CA THR A 85 -4.06 15.16 12.66
C THR A 85 -3.30 14.24 11.71
N TYR A 86 -3.94 13.15 11.24
CA TYR A 86 -3.33 12.22 10.28
C TYR A 86 -2.86 12.95 9.02
N SER A 87 -3.69 13.78 8.42
CA SER A 87 -3.34 14.53 7.21
C SER A 87 -2.33 15.66 7.45
N SER A 88 -2.14 16.11 8.69
CA SER A 88 -1.23 17.20 9.04
C SER A 88 0.16 16.77 9.52
N THR A 89 0.31 15.50 9.94
CA THR A 89 1.61 14.94 10.33
C THR A 89 2.42 14.51 9.10
N ASN A 90 3.74 14.56 9.20
CA ASN A 90 4.66 13.99 8.22
C ASN A 90 6.08 13.93 8.77
N LEU A 91 6.95 13.19 8.08
CA LEU A 91 8.39 13.22 8.28
C LEU A 91 8.98 14.51 7.67
N SER A 92 10.12 14.98 8.13
CA SER A 92 10.76 16.20 7.63
C SER A 92 12.25 15.97 7.28
N PRO A 93 12.66 16.14 5.99
CA PRO A 93 11.85 16.58 4.84
C PRO A 93 10.86 15.53 4.34
N CYS A 94 11.18 14.28 4.34
CA CYS A 94 10.44 13.03 4.10
C CYS A 94 11.44 11.90 3.88
N GLY A 95 11.00 10.66 3.65
CA GLY A 95 11.89 9.48 3.66
C GLY A 95 12.90 9.39 2.53
N LEU A 96 12.68 10.03 1.37
CA LEU A 96 13.68 10.12 0.31
C LEU A 96 14.68 11.24 0.59
N ALA A 97 15.43 11.10 1.66
CA ALA A 97 16.52 11.96 2.09
C ALA A 97 17.54 11.14 2.89
N GLU A 98 18.81 11.53 2.89
CA GLU A 98 19.84 10.84 3.69
C GLU A 98 19.44 10.73 5.18
N HIS A 99 18.83 11.81 5.69
CA HIS A 99 18.31 11.87 7.06
C HIS A 99 16.96 12.58 7.07
N TYR A 100 16.06 12.11 7.91
CA TYR A 100 14.77 12.73 8.14
C TYR A 100 14.41 12.73 9.63
N ALA A 101 13.76 13.80 10.06
CA ALA A 101 13.23 13.92 11.41
C ALA A 101 11.84 13.28 11.48
N VAL A 102 11.61 12.54 12.55
CA VAL A 102 10.32 11.96 12.93
C VAL A 102 9.78 12.78 14.10
N PRO A 103 8.63 13.46 13.97
CA PRO A 103 8.09 14.29 15.04
C PRO A 103 7.75 13.49 16.30
N ALA A 104 7.78 14.14 17.46
CA ALA A 104 7.43 13.54 18.74
C ALA A 104 6.05 12.87 18.75
N LEU A 105 5.07 13.48 18.08
CA LEU A 105 3.73 12.90 17.97
C LEU A 105 3.76 11.55 17.24
N ASN A 106 4.54 11.43 16.15
CA ASN A 106 4.68 10.15 15.42
C ASN A 106 5.31 9.08 16.33
N VAL A 107 6.34 9.44 17.09
CA VAL A 107 6.95 8.54 18.08
C VAL A 107 5.94 8.11 19.15
N ALA A 108 5.27 9.09 19.80
CA ALA A 108 4.31 8.85 20.87
C ALA A 108 3.09 8.02 20.43
N ARG A 109 2.70 8.13 19.15
CA ARG A 109 1.58 7.37 18.57
C ARG A 109 1.98 5.98 18.06
N GLY A 110 3.27 5.60 18.18
CA GLY A 110 3.77 4.33 17.70
C GLY A 110 3.98 4.25 16.20
N GLY A 111 4.20 5.40 15.56
CA GLY A 111 4.59 5.48 14.15
C GLY A 111 6.06 5.12 13.89
N VAL A 112 6.83 4.80 14.93
CA VAL A 112 8.19 4.26 14.82
C VAL A 112 8.18 2.84 15.36
N LEU A 113 8.51 1.87 14.51
CA LEU A 113 8.50 0.46 14.86
C LEU A 113 9.92 -0.10 14.83
N PRO A 114 10.47 -0.57 15.95
CA PRO A 114 11.74 -1.31 15.96
C PRO A 114 11.65 -2.56 15.07
N LEU A 115 12.71 -2.80 14.30
CA LEU A 115 12.79 -3.95 13.39
C LEU A 115 13.42 -5.15 14.09
N PRO A 116 12.84 -6.35 13.97
CA PRO A 116 13.56 -7.59 14.31
C PRO A 116 14.85 -7.72 13.50
N ASP A 117 15.90 -8.33 14.06
CA ASP A 117 17.23 -8.43 13.46
C ASP A 117 17.24 -9.08 12.07
N HIS A 118 16.35 -10.05 11.85
CA HIS A 118 16.23 -10.77 10.58
C HIS A 118 15.43 -10.03 9.50
N VAL A 119 14.74 -8.94 9.80
CA VAL A 119 14.02 -8.13 8.83
C VAL A 119 14.99 -7.12 8.21
N THR A 120 15.14 -7.14 6.90
CA THR A 120 16.00 -6.17 6.20
C THR A 120 15.33 -4.80 6.10
N PHE A 121 16.10 -3.73 5.88
CA PHE A 121 15.52 -2.40 5.66
C PHE A 121 14.65 -2.33 4.42
N GLU A 122 15.00 -3.08 3.38
CA GLU A 122 14.20 -3.16 2.16
C GLU A 122 12.84 -3.84 2.41
N GLN A 123 12.82 -4.93 3.19
CA GLN A 123 11.58 -5.55 3.63
C GLN A 123 10.75 -4.59 4.50
N ALA A 124 11.41 -3.83 5.37
CA ALA A 124 10.75 -2.84 6.21
C ALA A 124 10.15 -1.68 5.40
N ALA A 125 10.76 -1.27 4.28
CA ALA A 125 10.18 -0.30 3.35
C ALA A 125 8.87 -0.79 2.72
N MET A 126 8.57 -2.09 2.77
CA MET A 126 7.32 -2.66 2.27
C MET A 126 6.20 -2.72 3.33
N VAL A 127 6.47 -2.29 4.56
CA VAL A 127 5.50 -2.31 5.66
C VAL A 127 4.32 -1.39 5.37
N GLU A 128 4.57 -0.15 4.93
CA GLU A 128 3.51 0.83 4.67
C GLU A 128 2.56 0.35 3.55
N PRO A 129 3.02 -0.01 2.36
CA PRO A 129 2.11 -0.46 1.30
C PRO A 129 1.38 -1.77 1.66
N LEU A 130 2.01 -2.69 2.40
CA LEU A 130 1.31 -3.88 2.90
C LEU A 130 0.24 -3.52 3.93
N ALA A 131 0.50 -2.55 4.80
CA ALA A 131 -0.46 -2.06 5.79
C ALA A 131 -1.70 -1.46 5.12
N CYS A 132 -1.53 -0.69 4.04
CA CYS A 132 -2.63 -0.18 3.24
C CYS A 132 -3.49 -1.32 2.67
N CYS A 133 -2.85 -2.38 2.16
CA CYS A 133 -3.57 -3.55 1.67
C CYS A 133 -4.34 -4.24 2.81
N LEU A 134 -3.74 -4.44 3.97
CA LEU A 134 -4.40 -5.08 5.12
C LEU A 134 -5.63 -4.30 5.58
N ARG A 135 -5.55 -2.96 5.62
CA ARG A 135 -6.70 -2.10 5.94
C ARG A 135 -7.84 -2.29 4.94
N ALA A 136 -7.55 -2.39 3.65
CA ALA A 136 -8.57 -2.67 2.65
C ALA A 136 -9.23 -4.03 2.89
N TRP A 137 -8.45 -5.05 3.25
CA TRP A 137 -8.96 -6.38 3.57
C TRP A 137 -9.83 -6.43 4.81
N ASP A 138 -9.63 -5.56 5.79
CA ASP A 138 -10.48 -5.48 6.99
C ASP A 138 -11.89 -4.96 6.68
N ALA A 139 -12.02 -4.21 5.56
CA ALA A 139 -13.32 -3.73 5.07
C ALA A 139 -14.00 -4.74 4.13
N LEU A 140 -13.36 -5.86 3.79
CA LEU A 140 -13.90 -6.94 2.97
C LEU A 140 -14.29 -8.11 3.87
N GLU A 141 -15.53 -8.56 3.74
CA GLU A 141 -16.06 -9.72 4.47
C GLU A 141 -15.75 -11.02 3.69
N CYS A 142 -14.45 -11.28 3.45
CA CYS A 142 -14.00 -12.45 2.71
C CYS A 142 -13.30 -13.44 3.63
N GLY A 143 -13.60 -14.74 3.44
CA GLY A 143 -13.05 -15.86 4.18
C GLY A 143 -12.53 -16.98 3.29
N GLU A 144 -12.11 -18.08 3.91
CA GLU A 144 -11.64 -19.27 3.22
C GLU A 144 -12.73 -19.83 2.27
N GLY A 145 -12.33 -20.14 1.04
CA GLY A 145 -13.24 -20.62 0.00
C GLY A 145 -13.85 -19.53 -0.88
N ASP A 146 -13.71 -18.26 -0.51
CA ASP A 146 -14.11 -17.15 -1.36
C ASP A 146 -13.13 -16.93 -2.52
N THR A 147 -13.59 -16.19 -3.51
CA THR A 147 -12.78 -15.77 -4.67
C THR A 147 -12.75 -14.25 -4.75
N VAL A 148 -11.55 -13.67 -4.85
CA VAL A 148 -11.38 -12.24 -5.10
C VAL A 148 -10.84 -12.00 -6.51
N ALA A 149 -11.33 -10.95 -7.16
CA ALA A 149 -10.73 -10.41 -8.36
C ALA A 149 -9.85 -9.21 -7.99
N VAL A 150 -8.61 -9.16 -8.53
CA VAL A 150 -7.69 -8.04 -8.33
C VAL A 150 -7.41 -7.39 -9.68
N LEU A 151 -7.87 -6.16 -9.86
CA LEU A 151 -7.71 -5.41 -11.10
C LEU A 151 -6.54 -4.44 -10.97
N GLY A 152 -5.45 -4.74 -11.68
CA GLY A 152 -4.14 -4.11 -11.57
C GLY A 152 -3.17 -4.97 -10.76
N CYS A 153 -2.12 -5.47 -11.43
CA CYS A 153 -1.07 -6.30 -10.82
C CYS A 153 0.22 -5.49 -10.56
N GLY A 154 0.09 -4.22 -10.18
CA GLY A 154 1.21 -3.46 -9.61
C GLY A 154 1.61 -4.01 -8.24
N PRO A 155 2.60 -3.41 -7.55
CA PRO A 155 3.09 -3.93 -6.26
C PRO A 155 1.99 -4.21 -5.24
N THR A 156 1.03 -3.28 -5.10
CA THR A 156 -0.10 -3.45 -4.16
C THR A 156 -1.10 -4.49 -4.64
N GLY A 157 -1.36 -4.59 -5.94
CA GLY A 157 -2.23 -5.64 -6.49
C GLY A 157 -1.67 -7.04 -6.21
N ILE A 158 -0.35 -7.22 -6.37
CA ILE A 158 0.31 -8.48 -6.01
C ILE A 158 0.23 -8.72 -4.50
N MET A 159 0.41 -7.69 -3.65
CA MET A 159 0.23 -7.84 -2.20
C MET A 159 -1.19 -8.29 -1.84
N HIS A 160 -2.22 -7.78 -2.51
CA HIS A 160 -3.59 -8.26 -2.32
C HIS A 160 -3.73 -9.75 -2.68
N SER A 161 -3.12 -10.20 -3.77
CA SER A 161 -3.09 -11.63 -4.15
C SER A 161 -2.34 -12.47 -3.11
N MET A 162 -1.20 -12.01 -2.60
CA MET A 162 -0.45 -12.69 -1.55
C MET A 162 -1.25 -12.78 -0.24
N ILE A 163 -1.98 -11.73 0.14
CA ILE A 163 -2.88 -11.75 1.31
C ILE A 163 -4.00 -12.76 1.09
N ALA A 164 -4.65 -12.76 -0.09
CA ALA A 164 -5.68 -13.74 -0.44
C ALA A 164 -5.17 -15.17 -0.24
N ARG A 165 -4.04 -15.48 -0.86
CA ARG A 165 -3.39 -16.79 -0.72
C ARG A 165 -3.10 -17.15 0.73
N SER A 166 -2.60 -16.21 1.54
CA SER A 166 -2.30 -16.44 2.96
C SER A 166 -3.53 -16.75 3.81
N ARG A 167 -4.73 -16.47 3.29
CA ARG A 167 -6.04 -16.69 3.91
C ARG A 167 -6.82 -17.86 3.28
N GLY A 168 -6.24 -18.59 2.33
CA GLY A 168 -6.95 -19.67 1.61
C GLY A 168 -8.01 -19.17 0.63
N ILE A 169 -7.90 -17.91 0.18
CA ILE A 169 -8.83 -17.25 -0.75
C ILE A 169 -8.25 -17.32 -2.16
N ALA A 170 -9.05 -17.71 -3.15
CA ALA A 170 -8.64 -17.71 -4.55
C ALA A 170 -8.53 -16.26 -5.08
N ALA A 171 -7.45 -15.96 -5.82
CA ALA A 171 -7.24 -14.65 -6.43
C ALA A 171 -7.17 -14.76 -7.96
N VAL A 172 -8.09 -14.09 -8.65
CA VAL A 172 -8.04 -13.89 -10.11
C VAL A 172 -7.55 -12.48 -10.37
N CYS A 173 -6.36 -12.37 -10.96
CA CYS A 173 -5.69 -11.09 -11.18
C CYS A 173 -5.76 -10.65 -12.64
N THR A 174 -5.86 -9.34 -12.90
CA THR A 174 -5.81 -8.80 -14.27
C THR A 174 -4.88 -7.60 -14.35
N ASP A 175 -4.10 -7.52 -15.45
CA ASP A 175 -3.31 -6.33 -15.78
C ASP A 175 -3.17 -6.20 -17.32
N THR A 176 -2.99 -4.97 -17.80
CA THR A 176 -2.71 -4.68 -19.21
C THR A 176 -1.25 -4.95 -19.59
N ASN A 177 -0.36 -5.15 -18.63
CA ASN A 177 1.06 -5.41 -18.80
C ASN A 177 1.33 -6.90 -18.59
N ASP A 178 1.81 -7.58 -19.64
CA ASP A 178 2.07 -9.03 -19.63
C ASP A 178 3.13 -9.43 -18.59
N TYR A 179 4.18 -8.62 -18.40
CA TYR A 179 5.18 -8.84 -17.35
C TYR A 179 4.53 -8.92 -15.95
N ARG A 180 3.56 -8.02 -15.67
CA ARG A 180 2.84 -8.02 -14.39
C ARG A 180 1.88 -9.19 -14.25
N VAL A 181 1.25 -9.61 -15.34
CA VAL A 181 0.42 -10.82 -15.38
C VAL A 181 1.24 -12.05 -15.04
N ASP A 182 2.42 -12.21 -15.66
CA ASP A 182 3.32 -13.34 -15.39
C ASP A 182 3.84 -13.30 -13.95
N PHE A 183 4.20 -12.11 -13.47
CA PHE A 183 4.64 -11.91 -12.11
C PHE A 183 3.56 -12.26 -11.08
N ALA A 184 2.28 -11.95 -11.37
CA ALA A 184 1.16 -12.34 -10.52
C ALA A 184 1.02 -13.86 -10.41
N ARG A 185 1.18 -14.59 -11.52
CA ARG A 185 1.18 -16.06 -11.54
C ARG A 185 2.29 -16.64 -10.66
N GLU A 186 3.51 -16.12 -10.78
CA GLU A 186 4.67 -16.56 -10.00
C GLU A 186 4.48 -16.34 -8.49
N LEU A 187 3.79 -15.26 -8.09
CA LEU A 187 3.60 -14.88 -6.69
C LEU A 187 2.31 -15.41 -6.07
N GLY A 188 1.57 -16.24 -6.78
CA GLY A 188 0.52 -17.04 -6.19
C GLY A 188 -0.90 -16.56 -6.44
N ALA A 189 -1.13 -15.79 -7.50
CA ALA A 189 -2.46 -15.66 -8.06
C ALA A 189 -2.95 -17.07 -8.50
N THR A 190 -4.21 -17.38 -8.23
CA THR A 190 -4.83 -18.60 -8.71
C THR A 190 -4.89 -18.58 -10.23
N GLU A 191 -5.24 -17.42 -10.76
CA GLU A 191 -5.23 -17.12 -12.18
C GLU A 191 -4.78 -15.67 -12.39
N ALA A 192 -4.06 -15.41 -13.49
CA ALA A 192 -3.74 -14.04 -13.89
C ALA A 192 -3.84 -13.94 -15.41
N VAL A 193 -4.59 -12.96 -15.89
CA VAL A 193 -4.94 -12.80 -17.30
C VAL A 193 -5.00 -11.32 -17.69
N ARG A 194 -5.07 -11.05 -18.97
CA ARG A 194 -5.36 -9.71 -19.47
C ARG A 194 -6.82 -9.33 -19.18
N PRO A 195 -7.16 -8.02 -19.06
CA PRO A 195 -8.48 -7.55 -18.65
C PRO A 195 -9.62 -8.10 -19.50
N GLU A 196 -9.41 -8.30 -20.81
CA GLU A 196 -10.42 -8.81 -21.75
C GLU A 196 -10.93 -10.21 -21.39
N ARG A 197 -10.12 -10.99 -20.68
CA ARG A 197 -10.45 -12.33 -20.20
C ARG A 197 -10.86 -12.36 -18.73
N GLY A 198 -10.77 -11.23 -18.02
CA GLY A 198 -10.94 -11.18 -16.57
C GLY A 198 -12.31 -11.66 -16.12
N ALA A 199 -13.39 -11.17 -16.72
CA ALA A 199 -14.75 -11.55 -16.35
C ALA A 199 -15.04 -13.05 -16.59
N ASP A 200 -14.56 -13.61 -17.71
CA ASP A 200 -14.72 -15.04 -18.01
C ASP A 200 -13.91 -15.90 -17.03
N CYS A 201 -12.71 -15.47 -16.70
CA CYS A 201 -11.85 -16.15 -15.74
C CYS A 201 -12.48 -16.17 -14.34
N VAL A 202 -13.02 -15.04 -13.87
CA VAL A 202 -13.77 -14.96 -12.60
C VAL A 202 -14.98 -15.87 -12.62
N ARG A 203 -15.79 -15.86 -13.69
CA ARG A 203 -16.94 -16.76 -13.83
C ARG A 203 -16.52 -18.23 -13.81
N GLY A 204 -15.44 -18.57 -14.52
CA GLY A 204 -14.90 -19.94 -14.51
C GLY A 204 -14.48 -20.38 -13.11
N ALA A 205 -13.75 -19.54 -12.38
CA ALA A 205 -13.27 -19.84 -11.03
C ALA A 205 -14.39 -19.95 -9.99
N THR A 206 -15.55 -19.32 -10.25
CA THR A 206 -16.66 -19.23 -9.29
C THR A 206 -17.92 -20.01 -9.70
N GLY A 207 -17.85 -20.86 -10.73
CA GLY A 207 -19.01 -21.57 -11.24
C GLY A 207 -20.13 -20.65 -11.74
N GLY A 208 -19.77 -19.49 -12.29
CA GLY A 208 -20.69 -18.50 -12.85
C GLY A 208 -21.19 -17.42 -11.86
N ARG A 209 -20.89 -17.54 -10.55
CA ARG A 209 -21.40 -16.62 -9.51
C ARG A 209 -20.84 -15.19 -9.59
N GLY A 210 -19.60 -15.04 -10.00
CA GLY A 210 -18.82 -13.80 -9.86
C GLY A 210 -17.97 -13.79 -8.57
N ALA A 211 -17.10 -12.78 -8.43
CA ALA A 211 -16.18 -12.64 -7.30
C ALA A 211 -16.89 -12.17 -6.03
N ASP A 212 -16.51 -12.74 -4.88
CA ASP A 212 -17.01 -12.31 -3.56
C ASP A 212 -16.58 -10.88 -3.24
N ALA A 213 -15.35 -10.53 -3.61
CA ALA A 213 -14.89 -9.15 -3.64
C ALA A 213 -14.07 -8.86 -4.90
N VAL A 214 -14.10 -7.60 -5.33
CA VAL A 214 -13.27 -7.09 -6.42
C VAL A 214 -12.42 -5.94 -5.87
N ILE A 215 -11.11 -6.06 -5.93
CA ILE A 215 -10.16 -5.04 -5.49
C ILE A 215 -9.62 -4.33 -6.72
N VAL A 216 -9.98 -3.07 -6.89
CA VAL A 216 -9.49 -2.23 -7.98
C VAL A 216 -8.20 -1.54 -7.54
N ALA A 217 -7.06 -2.17 -7.82
CA ALA A 217 -5.72 -1.70 -7.45
C ALA A 217 -5.08 -0.78 -8.51
N THR A 218 -5.91 -0.10 -9.29
CA THR A 218 -5.53 0.88 -10.33
C THR A 218 -6.46 2.08 -10.27
N GLY A 219 -5.98 3.25 -10.72
CA GLY A 219 -6.79 4.46 -10.84
C GLY A 219 -7.70 4.51 -12.08
N SER A 220 -7.83 3.43 -12.85
CA SER A 220 -8.62 3.37 -14.07
C SER A 220 -10.12 3.38 -13.81
N ALA A 221 -10.83 4.40 -14.32
CA ALA A 221 -12.29 4.45 -14.25
C ALA A 221 -12.95 3.24 -14.95
N ARG A 222 -12.36 2.75 -16.05
CA ARG A 222 -12.82 1.55 -16.73
C ARG A 222 -12.70 0.31 -15.84
N ALA A 223 -11.58 0.15 -15.15
CA ALA A 223 -11.40 -0.99 -14.24
C ALA A 223 -12.42 -0.98 -13.09
N ILE A 224 -12.87 0.19 -12.64
CA ILE A 224 -13.94 0.30 -11.65
C ILE A 224 -15.26 -0.23 -12.22
N ALA A 225 -15.64 0.18 -13.43
CA ALA A 225 -16.86 -0.28 -14.10
C ALA A 225 -16.80 -1.81 -14.37
N ASP A 226 -15.67 -2.27 -14.92
CA ASP A 226 -15.44 -3.71 -15.16
C ASP A 226 -15.54 -4.52 -13.86
N GLY A 227 -15.01 -3.96 -12.75
CA GLY A 227 -15.04 -4.57 -11.43
C GLY A 227 -16.47 -4.77 -10.89
N VAL A 228 -17.36 -3.82 -11.10
CA VAL A 228 -18.78 -3.95 -10.74
C VAL A 228 -19.42 -5.12 -11.49
N GLY A 229 -19.09 -5.28 -12.78
CA GLY A 229 -19.58 -6.40 -13.59
C GLY A 229 -19.02 -7.78 -13.17
N MET A 230 -17.86 -7.82 -12.50
CA MET A 230 -17.23 -9.06 -12.04
C MET A 230 -17.69 -9.51 -10.64
N ALA A 231 -18.25 -8.60 -9.84
CA ALA A 231 -18.74 -8.91 -8.51
C ALA A 231 -19.98 -9.83 -8.57
N ARG A 232 -20.10 -10.78 -7.64
CA ARG A 232 -21.34 -11.56 -7.47
C ARG A 232 -22.47 -10.70 -6.89
N GLU A 233 -23.68 -11.24 -6.88
CA GLU A 233 -24.76 -10.68 -6.07
C GLU A 233 -24.37 -10.64 -4.59
N GLY A 234 -24.59 -9.49 -3.96
CA GLY A 234 -24.12 -9.20 -2.59
C GLY A 234 -22.61 -9.04 -2.45
N GLY A 235 -21.86 -8.98 -3.55
CA GLY A 235 -20.40 -8.79 -3.54
C GLY A 235 -19.98 -7.35 -3.25
N THR A 236 -18.70 -7.14 -3.01
CA THR A 236 -18.12 -5.81 -2.70
C THR A 236 -17.03 -5.44 -3.70
N VAL A 237 -17.11 -4.21 -4.23
CA VAL A 237 -16.05 -3.60 -5.03
C VAL A 237 -15.27 -2.62 -4.15
N MET A 238 -13.97 -2.87 -3.98
CA MET A 238 -13.05 -2.05 -3.19
C MET A 238 -12.23 -1.14 -4.10
N LEU A 239 -12.44 0.17 -4.00
CA LEU A 239 -11.59 1.17 -4.65
C LEU A 239 -10.32 1.36 -3.81
N PHE A 240 -9.22 0.82 -4.29
CA PHE A 240 -7.92 0.87 -3.64
C PHE A 240 -6.92 1.76 -4.39
N GLY A 241 -6.79 1.60 -5.70
CA GLY A 241 -6.00 2.52 -6.53
C GLY A 241 -6.64 3.90 -6.59
N VAL A 242 -5.81 4.95 -6.57
CA VAL A 242 -6.28 6.34 -6.53
C VAL A 242 -6.66 6.82 -7.93
N PRO A 243 -7.94 7.08 -8.24
CA PRO A 243 -8.32 7.66 -9.52
C PRO A 243 -7.88 9.13 -9.61
N PRO A 244 -7.56 9.64 -10.82
CA PRO A 244 -7.34 11.06 -11.02
C PRO A 244 -8.53 11.90 -10.54
N ARG A 245 -8.26 13.09 -9.99
CA ARG A 245 -9.34 14.00 -9.57
C ARG A 245 -10.25 14.35 -10.75
N GLY A 246 -11.54 14.34 -10.51
CA GLY A 246 -12.56 14.61 -11.54
C GLY A 246 -12.88 13.40 -12.42
N SER A 247 -12.25 12.24 -12.19
CA SER A 247 -12.67 11.01 -12.84
C SER A 247 -14.10 10.66 -12.46
N THR A 248 -14.90 10.30 -13.45
CA THR A 248 -16.27 9.83 -13.30
C THR A 248 -16.40 8.41 -13.81
N VAL A 249 -17.28 7.64 -13.18
CA VAL A 249 -17.63 6.28 -13.60
C VAL A 249 -19.15 6.24 -13.75
N GLU A 250 -19.62 5.85 -14.92
CA GLU A 250 -21.04 5.61 -15.15
C GLU A 250 -21.38 4.19 -14.69
N LEU A 251 -22.31 4.07 -13.77
CA LEU A 251 -22.78 2.80 -13.21
C LEU A 251 -24.31 2.75 -13.27
N ASP A 252 -24.85 1.58 -13.63
CA ASP A 252 -26.29 1.34 -13.56
C ASP A 252 -26.71 1.18 -12.09
N ALA A 253 -27.38 2.20 -11.56
CA ALA A 253 -27.85 2.20 -10.19
C ALA A 253 -28.95 1.14 -9.94
N GLY A 254 -29.74 0.82 -10.95
CA GLY A 254 -30.75 -0.23 -10.88
C GLY A 254 -30.13 -1.61 -10.76
N ASP A 255 -29.05 -1.88 -11.53
CA ASP A 255 -28.28 -3.12 -11.44
C ASP A 255 -27.59 -3.26 -10.08
N LEU A 256 -26.92 -2.20 -9.60
CA LEU A 256 -26.32 -2.18 -8.27
C LEU A 256 -27.32 -2.51 -7.16
N TYR A 257 -28.51 -1.87 -7.23
CA TYR A 257 -29.58 -2.10 -6.27
C TYR A 257 -30.11 -3.53 -6.33
N ALA A 258 -30.41 -4.03 -7.52
CA ALA A 258 -30.99 -5.36 -7.71
C ALA A 258 -30.03 -6.48 -7.28
N ARG A 259 -28.75 -6.31 -7.57
CA ARG A 259 -27.70 -7.29 -7.21
C ARG A 259 -27.13 -7.10 -5.79
N GLY A 260 -27.47 -6.01 -5.11
CA GLY A 260 -26.93 -5.71 -3.78
C GLY A 260 -25.42 -5.49 -3.76
N VAL A 261 -24.82 -5.04 -4.86
CA VAL A 261 -23.36 -4.84 -4.95
C VAL A 261 -22.96 -3.59 -4.17
N GLY A 262 -22.06 -3.77 -3.19
CA GLY A 262 -21.49 -2.67 -2.42
C GLY A 262 -20.24 -2.08 -3.09
N VAL A 263 -20.08 -0.75 -3.04
CA VAL A 263 -18.85 -0.06 -3.43
C VAL A 263 -18.25 0.60 -2.19
N ARG A 264 -17.01 0.27 -1.88
CA ARG A 264 -16.26 0.81 -0.73
C ARG A 264 -14.91 1.36 -1.18
N SER A 265 -14.29 2.20 -0.38
CA SER A 265 -12.93 2.68 -0.60
C SER A 265 -12.07 2.45 0.65
N SER A 266 -10.76 2.29 0.43
CA SER A 266 -9.76 2.25 1.50
C SER A 266 -8.70 3.31 1.24
N TYR A 267 -8.34 4.07 2.26
CA TYR A 267 -7.36 5.14 2.17
C TYR A 267 -6.29 4.98 3.24
N ALA A 268 -5.04 4.87 2.79
CA ALA A 268 -3.82 4.80 3.61
C ALA A 268 -3.86 3.67 4.67
N ALA A 269 -3.06 3.77 5.73
CA ALA A 269 -2.97 2.80 6.82
C ALA A 269 -2.88 3.48 8.18
N SER A 270 -3.35 2.82 9.24
CA SER A 270 -3.15 3.24 10.62
C SER A 270 -1.85 2.65 11.21
N ASP A 271 -1.47 3.11 12.42
CA ASP A 271 -0.33 2.55 13.14
C ASP A 271 -0.58 1.10 13.58
N ALA A 272 -1.83 0.69 13.76
CA ALA A 272 -2.19 -0.69 14.02
C ALA A 272 -1.96 -1.57 12.77
N ASP A 273 -2.29 -1.05 11.58
CA ASP A 273 -2.09 -1.76 10.33
C ASP A 273 -0.59 -1.94 10.03
N THR A 274 0.25 -0.91 10.28
CA THR A 274 1.70 -1.01 10.09
C THR A 274 2.33 -2.03 11.02
N ARG A 275 1.90 -2.12 12.29
CA ARG A 275 2.35 -3.17 13.22
C ARG A 275 1.97 -4.58 12.73
N ARG A 276 0.76 -4.75 12.22
CA ARG A 276 0.31 -6.02 11.64
C ARG A 276 1.14 -6.39 10.42
N ALA A 277 1.37 -5.43 9.52
CA ALA A 277 2.18 -5.63 8.31
C ALA A 277 3.61 -6.07 8.67
N LEU A 278 4.27 -5.35 9.59
CA LEU A 278 5.59 -5.75 10.08
C LEU A 278 5.57 -7.16 10.69
N GLY A 279 4.55 -7.49 11.48
CA GLY A 279 4.37 -8.82 12.07
C GLY A 279 4.19 -9.93 11.01
N MET A 280 3.51 -9.64 9.89
CA MET A 280 3.36 -10.60 8.79
C MET A 280 4.66 -10.78 7.99
N ILE A 281 5.41 -9.72 7.77
CA ILE A 281 6.73 -9.77 7.12
C ILE A 281 7.72 -10.54 8.01
N ALA A 282 7.85 -10.15 9.28
CA ALA A 282 8.75 -10.79 10.23
C ALA A 282 8.41 -12.27 10.45
N GLY A 283 7.15 -12.61 10.47
CA GLY A 283 6.68 -14.00 10.60
C GLY A 283 6.74 -14.82 9.30
N GLY A 284 7.26 -14.27 8.21
CA GLY A 284 7.39 -14.96 6.91
C GLY A 284 6.05 -15.31 6.24
N ARG A 285 4.94 -14.73 6.70
CA ARG A 285 3.61 -14.99 6.10
C ARG A 285 3.43 -14.34 4.73
N ILE A 286 4.08 -13.22 4.51
CA ILE A 286 4.11 -12.50 3.23
C ILE A 286 5.57 -12.19 2.88
N ASP A 287 6.07 -12.79 1.82
CA ASP A 287 7.44 -12.56 1.33
C ASP A 287 7.48 -11.34 0.40
N VAL A 288 7.50 -10.17 1.00
CA VAL A 288 7.53 -8.88 0.26
C VAL A 288 8.85 -8.66 -0.49
N ALA A 289 9.93 -9.34 -0.12
CA ALA A 289 11.24 -9.18 -0.77
C ALA A 289 11.17 -9.56 -2.25
N ARG A 290 10.34 -10.52 -2.62
CA ARG A 290 10.12 -10.94 -4.01
C ARG A 290 9.53 -9.84 -4.89
N LEU A 291 8.90 -8.82 -4.32
CA LEU A 291 8.37 -7.68 -5.06
C LEU A 291 9.43 -6.66 -5.46
N ILE A 292 10.58 -6.65 -4.77
CA ILE A 292 11.64 -5.65 -4.98
C ILE A 292 12.50 -6.08 -6.17
N THR A 293 12.25 -5.48 -7.31
CA THR A 293 12.94 -5.84 -8.57
C THR A 293 14.11 -4.92 -8.89
N HIS A 294 14.10 -3.69 -8.39
CA HIS A 294 15.13 -2.70 -8.70
C HIS A 294 15.56 -1.94 -7.45
N ARG A 295 16.85 -1.66 -7.37
CA ARG A 295 17.52 -0.93 -6.29
C ARG A 295 18.37 0.16 -6.89
N TYR A 296 18.29 1.35 -6.31
CA TYR A 296 19.06 2.52 -6.72
C TYR A 296 19.59 3.21 -5.48
N ARG A 297 20.72 3.92 -5.61
CA ARG A 297 21.19 4.83 -4.55
C ARG A 297 20.37 6.13 -4.58
N LEU A 298 20.39 6.86 -3.49
CA LEU A 298 19.68 8.15 -3.41
C LEU A 298 20.16 9.14 -4.48
N ALA A 299 21.45 9.13 -4.83
CA ALA A 299 22.00 9.95 -5.90
C ALA A 299 21.42 9.61 -7.29
N GLU A 300 20.89 8.40 -7.47
CA GLU A 300 20.31 7.88 -8.71
C GLU A 300 18.77 7.99 -8.69
N ALA A 301 18.20 8.78 -7.76
CA ALA A 301 16.76 8.86 -7.58
C ALA A 301 15.99 9.24 -8.86
N GLY A 302 16.57 10.09 -9.71
CA GLY A 302 15.97 10.46 -11.00
C GLY A 302 15.76 9.24 -11.91
N GLU A 303 16.78 8.38 -12.05
CA GLU A 303 16.69 7.14 -12.82
C GLU A 303 15.71 6.14 -12.20
N ALA A 304 15.70 6.06 -10.86
CA ALA A 304 14.79 5.21 -10.11
C ALA A 304 13.31 5.61 -10.36
N PHE A 305 13.02 6.91 -10.38
CA PHE A 305 11.69 7.43 -10.68
C PHE A 305 11.28 7.14 -12.12
N GLU A 306 12.18 7.32 -13.11
CA GLU A 306 11.89 6.97 -14.51
C GLU A 306 11.66 5.45 -14.64
N ARG A 307 12.44 4.61 -13.98
CA ARG A 307 12.23 3.17 -13.95
C ARG A 307 10.87 2.79 -13.37
N ALA A 308 10.51 3.39 -12.24
CA ALA A 308 9.24 3.14 -11.59
C ALA A 308 8.05 3.61 -12.44
N ARG A 309 8.19 4.75 -13.13
CA ARG A 309 7.17 5.30 -14.04
C ARG A 309 6.97 4.44 -15.28
N GLY A 310 8.05 3.96 -15.90
CA GLY A 310 8.00 3.15 -17.12
C GLY A 310 7.24 1.84 -16.91
N GLY A 311 7.37 1.22 -15.76
CA GLY A 311 6.55 0.08 -15.31
C GLY A 311 6.61 -1.19 -16.17
N GLU A 312 7.30 -1.17 -17.31
CA GLU A 312 7.29 -2.27 -18.30
C GLU A 312 7.90 -3.56 -17.73
N SER A 313 8.94 -3.44 -16.91
CA SER A 313 9.65 -4.57 -16.31
C SER A 313 10.07 -4.30 -14.86
N ALA A 314 9.40 -3.36 -14.20
CA ALA A 314 9.64 -3.04 -12.80
C ALA A 314 8.38 -3.29 -11.96
N MET A 315 8.57 -3.94 -10.83
CA MET A 315 7.53 -4.13 -9.83
C MET A 315 7.70 -3.11 -8.71
N LYS A 316 8.53 -3.35 -7.74
CA LYS A 316 8.88 -2.37 -6.70
C LYS A 316 10.30 -1.86 -6.89
N VAL A 317 10.43 -0.55 -6.92
CA VAL A 317 11.71 0.15 -6.94
C VAL A 317 11.97 0.68 -5.54
N VAL A 318 13.15 0.43 -5.01
CA VAL A 318 13.58 0.86 -3.67
C VAL A 318 14.85 1.69 -3.80
N ILE A 319 14.88 2.83 -3.13
CA ILE A 319 16.09 3.64 -2.93
C ILE A 319 16.80 3.11 -1.69
N THR A 320 18.08 2.87 -1.82
CA THR A 320 18.96 2.47 -0.71
C THR A 320 20.05 3.50 -0.50
N GLU A 321 20.78 3.40 0.60
CA GLU A 321 21.93 4.26 0.93
C GLU A 321 23.09 4.11 -0.09
#